data_843f49c22eacb0ef0bb018870f39ac54
#
_entry.id   843f49c22eacb0ef0bb018870f39ac54
#
_cell.length_a   1.000
_cell.length_b   1.000
_cell.length_c   1.000
_cell.angle_alpha   90.00
_cell.angle_beta   90.00
_cell.angle_gamma   90.00
#
_symmetry.space_group_name_H-M   'P 1'
#
loop_
_entity.id
_entity.type
_entity.pdbx_description
1 polymer ?
#
loop_
_entity_poly.entity_id
_entity_poly.type
_entity_poly.pdbx_seq_one_letter_code
_entity_poly.pdbx_strand_id
1 'polypeptide(L)'
;MPVHDNLGTRMKTFYEEIPKSKLMRRTPVAIRVDGRSFHTFTRGFNVPFDDILIKTMQETMKYLCENIQGCVLGYTQSDEITLILVDYKKLTSAAFFDYEVQKICSITASMATMAFNRYFRENVFESAVTAAVEAHANAMKKGAMFDARCFNIPKEEVANLIYWRQLDATRNSIQM
;
A
#
# COMPACT_ATOMS: atom_id res chain seq x y z
N MET A 1 -31.24 -5.78 22.17
CA MET A 1 -31.05 -7.21 21.82
C MET A 1 -30.71 -7.26 20.34
N PRO A 2 -29.67 -7.96 19.88
CA PRO A 2 -29.50 -8.14 18.45
C PRO A 2 -30.66 -8.97 17.92
N VAL A 3 -31.37 -8.43 16.94
CA VAL A 3 -32.41 -9.15 16.22
C VAL A 3 -31.74 -10.32 15.52
N HIS A 4 -32.05 -11.56 15.90
CA HIS A 4 -31.65 -12.75 15.16
C HIS A 4 -32.41 -12.78 13.85
N ASP A 5 -31.83 -12.15 12.84
CA ASP A 5 -32.32 -12.18 11.49
C ASP A 5 -31.87 -13.46 10.78
N ASN A 6 -32.76 -14.43 10.67
CA ASN A 6 -32.50 -15.69 9.97
C ASN A 6 -32.09 -15.47 8.49
N LEU A 7 -32.60 -14.42 7.83
CA LEU A 7 -32.22 -14.09 6.48
C LEU A 7 -30.78 -13.56 6.43
N GLY A 8 -30.45 -12.60 7.29
CA GLY A 8 -29.09 -12.06 7.38
C GLY A 8 -28.06 -13.10 7.75
N THR A 9 -28.39 -13.99 8.70
CA THR A 9 -27.53 -15.13 9.08
C THR A 9 -27.30 -16.06 7.89
N ARG A 10 -28.36 -16.42 7.16
CA ARG A 10 -28.26 -17.27 5.96
C ARG A 10 -27.39 -16.62 4.87
N MET A 11 -27.61 -15.34 4.57
CA MET A 11 -26.80 -14.61 3.56
C MET A 11 -25.33 -14.57 3.93
N LYS A 12 -25.01 -14.29 5.18
CA LYS A 12 -23.62 -14.26 5.67
C LYS A 12 -22.97 -15.64 5.61
N THR A 13 -23.60 -16.64 6.18
CA THR A 13 -22.98 -17.98 6.35
C THR A 13 -22.80 -18.70 5.02
N PHE A 14 -23.78 -18.61 4.11
CA PHE A 14 -23.76 -19.41 2.88
C PHE A 14 -23.22 -18.67 1.65
N TYR A 15 -23.02 -17.34 1.73
CA TYR A 15 -22.59 -16.56 0.57
C TYR A 15 -21.42 -15.64 0.89
N GLU A 16 -21.56 -14.74 1.88
CA GLU A 16 -20.55 -13.71 2.16
C GLU A 16 -19.29 -14.28 2.82
N GLU A 17 -19.41 -15.29 3.68
CA GLU A 17 -18.29 -15.87 4.43
C GLU A 17 -17.49 -16.90 3.65
N ILE A 18 -18.09 -17.54 2.66
CA ILE A 18 -17.44 -18.60 1.88
C ILE A 18 -16.16 -18.11 1.15
N PRO A 19 -16.13 -16.94 0.47
CA PRO A 19 -14.93 -16.47 -0.20
C PRO A 19 -13.91 -15.82 0.74
N LYS A 20 -14.20 -15.70 2.04
CA LYS A 20 -13.26 -15.10 3.00
C LYS A 20 -12.06 -16.01 3.21
N SER A 21 -10.88 -15.49 2.92
CA SER A 21 -9.61 -16.13 3.26
C SER A 21 -8.85 -15.32 4.31
N LYS A 22 -8.15 -16.01 5.22
CA LYS A 22 -7.34 -15.39 6.25
C LYS A 22 -5.91 -15.90 6.18
N LEU A 23 -4.96 -14.99 6.45
CA LEU A 23 -3.56 -15.35 6.59
C LEU A 23 -3.31 -15.96 7.99
N MET A 24 -2.22 -16.70 8.08
CA MET A 24 -1.79 -17.33 9.33
C MET A 24 -1.44 -16.25 10.37
N ARG A 25 -1.95 -16.43 11.58
CA ARG A 25 -1.59 -15.61 12.75
C ARG A 25 -0.20 -15.97 13.26
N ARG A 26 0.43 -15.03 13.95
CA ARG A 26 1.73 -15.17 14.59
C ARG A 26 2.89 -15.51 13.63
N THR A 27 2.71 -15.14 12.37
CA THR A 27 3.70 -15.16 11.30
C THR A 27 3.71 -13.78 10.68
N PRO A 28 4.87 -13.21 10.30
CA PRO A 28 4.91 -11.93 9.62
C PRO A 28 4.03 -11.92 8.37
N VAL A 29 3.37 -10.80 8.16
CA VAL A 29 2.56 -10.54 6.96
C VAL A 29 3.21 -9.41 6.18
N ALA A 30 3.49 -9.66 4.91
CA ALA A 30 3.88 -8.62 3.97
C ALA A 30 2.63 -8.08 3.26
N ILE A 31 2.53 -6.76 3.16
CA ILE A 31 1.57 -6.08 2.28
C ILE A 31 2.40 -5.34 1.24
N ARG A 32 2.13 -5.59 -0.04
CA ARG A 32 2.73 -4.85 -1.15
C ARG A 32 1.65 -4.04 -1.85
N VAL A 33 1.87 -2.74 -1.88
CA VAL A 33 1.02 -1.74 -2.56
C VAL A 33 1.74 -1.34 -3.83
N ASP A 34 1.04 -1.27 -4.95
CA ASP A 34 1.61 -1.01 -6.27
C ASP A 34 0.78 0.02 -7.03
N GLY A 35 1.43 0.94 -7.68
CA GLY A 35 0.77 2.01 -8.43
C GLY A 35 0.23 1.53 -9.77
N ARG A 36 -1.09 1.67 -9.97
CA ARG A 36 -1.72 1.27 -11.22
C ARG A 36 -1.35 2.19 -12.38
N SER A 37 -0.70 1.63 -13.41
CA SER A 37 -0.34 2.36 -14.65
C SER A 37 0.47 3.63 -14.40
N PHE A 38 1.42 3.58 -13.46
CA PHE A 38 2.20 4.74 -13.04
C PHE A 38 3.04 5.34 -14.17
N HIS A 39 3.51 4.55 -15.12
CA HIS A 39 4.16 5.05 -16.35
C HIS A 39 3.31 6.09 -17.11
N THR A 40 1.98 5.98 -17.02
CA THR A 40 1.07 6.97 -17.63
C THR A 40 0.82 8.15 -16.68
N PHE A 41 0.82 7.92 -15.37
CA PHE A 41 0.65 8.96 -14.36
C PHE A 41 1.86 9.89 -14.34
N THR A 42 3.06 9.36 -14.40
CA THR A 42 4.33 10.10 -14.32
C THR A 42 4.84 10.65 -15.66
N ARG A 43 4.03 10.55 -16.72
CA ARG A 43 4.44 11.06 -18.04
C ARG A 43 4.75 12.55 -18.00
N GLY A 44 5.99 12.90 -18.34
CA GLY A 44 6.48 14.30 -18.34
C GLY A 44 7.01 14.79 -16.99
N PHE A 45 7.13 13.89 -15.99
CA PHE A 45 7.83 14.20 -14.75
C PHE A 45 9.34 14.30 -14.98
N ASN A 46 10.07 14.82 -14.00
CA ASN A 46 11.52 14.92 -14.09
C ASN A 46 12.18 13.54 -14.15
N VAL A 47 13.18 13.39 -15.02
CA VAL A 47 13.94 12.15 -15.20
C VAL A 47 15.40 12.41 -14.79
N PRO A 48 16.08 11.49 -14.10
CA PRO A 48 15.64 10.15 -13.69
C PRO A 48 14.82 10.14 -12.39
N PHE A 49 14.80 11.25 -11.65
CA PHE A 49 14.10 11.35 -10.36
C PHE A 49 13.23 12.59 -10.31
N ASP A 50 12.03 12.43 -9.79
CA ASP A 50 11.10 13.54 -9.54
C ASP A 50 10.94 13.69 -8.01
N ASP A 51 11.41 14.78 -7.45
CA ASP A 51 11.44 15.02 -6.01
C ASP A 51 10.05 15.08 -5.39
N ILE A 52 9.06 15.59 -6.14
CA ILE A 52 7.67 15.64 -5.68
C ILE A 52 7.11 14.23 -5.56
N LEU A 53 7.35 13.37 -6.56
CA LEU A 53 6.93 11.98 -6.52
C LEU A 53 7.60 11.21 -5.37
N ILE A 54 8.92 11.36 -5.23
CA ILE A 54 9.69 10.70 -4.16
C ILE A 54 9.17 11.10 -2.79
N LYS A 55 9.05 12.41 -2.53
CA LYS A 55 8.52 12.94 -1.27
C LYS A 55 7.12 12.38 -0.99
N THR A 56 6.24 12.41 -2.00
CA THR A 56 4.86 11.92 -1.88
C THR A 56 4.80 10.43 -1.54
N MET A 57 5.61 9.59 -2.19
CA MET A 57 5.66 8.16 -1.89
C MET A 57 6.18 7.89 -0.48
N GLN A 58 7.19 8.62 -0.02
CA GLN A 58 7.72 8.51 1.35
C GLN A 58 6.67 8.92 2.40
N GLU A 59 5.95 10.00 2.19
CA GLU A 59 4.87 10.46 3.08
C GLU A 59 3.69 9.48 3.09
N THR A 60 3.34 8.91 1.93
CA THR A 60 2.32 7.86 1.81
C THR A 60 2.73 6.62 2.59
N MET A 61 3.96 6.15 2.42
CA MET A 61 4.49 5.01 3.18
C MET A 61 4.45 5.28 4.68
N LYS A 62 4.90 6.45 5.12
CA LYS A 62 4.87 6.84 6.54
C LYS A 62 3.45 6.82 7.09
N TYR A 63 2.49 7.41 6.36
CA TYR A 63 1.08 7.39 6.73
C TYR A 63 0.56 5.95 6.91
N LEU A 64 0.89 5.06 5.97
CA LEU A 64 0.48 3.65 6.07
C LEU A 64 1.11 2.96 7.29
N CYS A 65 2.40 3.18 7.54
CA CYS A 65 3.09 2.62 8.71
C CYS A 65 2.48 3.06 10.04
N GLU A 66 2.04 4.31 10.13
CA GLU A 66 1.44 4.89 11.34
C GLU A 66 -0.01 4.44 11.56
N ASN A 67 -0.76 4.14 10.49
CA ASN A 67 -2.19 3.86 10.56
C ASN A 67 -2.56 2.38 10.36
N ILE A 68 -1.62 1.53 9.97
CA ILE A 68 -1.84 0.09 9.83
C ILE A 68 -1.35 -0.63 11.08
N GLN A 69 -2.28 -1.27 11.78
CA GLN A 69 -2.01 -1.97 13.03
C GLN A 69 -0.98 -3.09 12.84
N GLY A 70 0.03 -3.08 13.69
CA GLY A 70 1.08 -4.10 13.71
C GLY A 70 2.20 -3.86 12.70
N CYS A 71 2.18 -2.77 11.95
CA CYS A 71 3.26 -2.41 11.05
C CYS A 71 4.56 -2.17 11.83
N VAL A 72 5.64 -2.77 11.38
CA VAL A 72 6.98 -2.70 12.00
C VAL A 72 8.06 -2.24 11.03
N LEU A 73 7.80 -2.31 9.74
CA LEU A 73 8.71 -1.89 8.68
C LEU A 73 7.91 -1.40 7.48
N GLY A 74 8.33 -0.29 6.90
CA GLY A 74 7.91 0.19 5.59
C GLY A 74 9.12 0.39 4.69
N TYR A 75 8.98 0.02 3.43
CA TYR A 75 9.96 0.24 2.38
C TYR A 75 9.23 0.76 1.14
N THR A 76 9.75 1.81 0.51
CA THR A 76 9.19 2.35 -0.73
C THR A 76 10.27 2.54 -1.77
N GLN A 77 9.94 2.25 -3.00
CA GLN A 77 10.77 2.48 -4.16
C GLN A 77 9.90 2.62 -5.41
N SER A 78 10.19 3.63 -6.24
CA SER A 78 9.34 3.98 -7.38
C SER A 78 7.89 4.19 -6.92
N ASP A 79 6.94 3.51 -7.51
CA ASP A 79 5.51 3.51 -7.20
C ASP A 79 5.06 2.34 -6.30
N GLU A 80 6.02 1.64 -5.68
CA GLU A 80 5.75 0.50 -4.82
C GLU A 80 6.04 0.81 -3.35
N ILE A 81 5.17 0.31 -2.45
CA ILE A 81 5.36 0.32 -1.01
C ILE A 81 5.22 -1.11 -0.50
N THR A 82 6.19 -1.57 0.27
CA THR A 82 6.14 -2.84 1.00
C THR A 82 6.07 -2.57 2.50
N LEU A 83 5.07 -3.15 3.17
CA LEU A 83 4.90 -3.07 4.63
C LEU A 83 5.04 -4.46 5.24
N ILE A 84 5.65 -4.53 6.41
CA ILE A 84 5.73 -5.76 7.20
C ILE A 84 4.98 -5.58 8.50
N LEU A 85 4.03 -6.49 8.75
CA LEU A 85 3.20 -6.52 9.94
C LEU A 85 3.55 -7.71 10.81
N VAL A 86 3.45 -7.53 12.13
CA VAL A 86 3.53 -8.61 13.11
C VAL A 86 2.43 -8.48 14.16
N ASP A 87 1.86 -9.61 14.55
CA ASP A 87 0.80 -9.71 15.56
C ASP A 87 1.22 -10.49 16.82
N TYR A 88 2.53 -10.65 17.05
CA TYR A 88 3.08 -11.47 18.13
C TYR A 88 4.03 -10.74 19.08
N LYS A 89 4.03 -9.39 19.06
CA LYS A 89 4.82 -8.60 20.04
C LYS A 89 4.38 -8.86 21.48
N LYS A 90 3.08 -9.06 21.69
CA LYS A 90 2.47 -9.42 22.96
C LYS A 90 1.48 -10.56 22.73
N LEU A 91 1.14 -11.27 23.81
CA LEU A 91 0.15 -12.35 23.75
C LEU A 91 -1.23 -11.84 23.30
N THR A 92 -1.56 -10.61 23.67
CA THR A 92 -2.82 -9.91 23.37
C THR A 92 -2.77 -9.09 22.08
N SER A 93 -1.67 -9.15 21.30
CA SER A 93 -1.59 -8.42 20.03
C SER A 93 -2.68 -8.87 19.08
N ALA A 94 -3.46 -7.91 18.55
CA ALA A 94 -4.47 -8.17 17.54
C ALA A 94 -3.85 -8.04 16.13
N ALA A 95 -4.36 -8.82 15.19
CA ALA A 95 -4.00 -8.72 13.79
C ALA A 95 -4.84 -7.65 13.08
N PHE A 96 -4.26 -6.95 12.14
CA PHE A 96 -4.96 -6.00 11.30
C PHE A 96 -6.09 -6.68 10.53
N PHE A 97 -7.34 -6.31 10.82
CA PHE A 97 -8.56 -6.97 10.32
C PHE A 97 -8.57 -8.50 10.47
N ASP A 98 -8.02 -9.02 11.58
CA ASP A 98 -7.91 -10.45 11.82
C ASP A 98 -7.28 -11.21 10.64
N TYR A 99 -6.41 -10.54 9.91
CA TYR A 99 -5.72 -11.00 8.71
C TYR A 99 -6.63 -11.48 7.57
N GLU A 100 -7.84 -10.93 7.46
CA GLU A 100 -8.73 -11.17 6.33
C GLU A 100 -8.16 -10.52 5.06
N VAL A 101 -7.79 -11.35 4.08
CA VAL A 101 -7.04 -10.94 2.88
C VAL A 101 -7.76 -9.84 2.09
N GLN A 102 -9.06 -10.01 1.84
CA GLN A 102 -9.84 -9.03 1.06
C GLN A 102 -9.88 -7.66 1.73
N LYS A 103 -10.08 -7.63 3.06
CA LYS A 103 -10.09 -6.38 3.83
C LYS A 103 -8.72 -5.71 3.87
N ILE A 104 -7.67 -6.49 4.13
CA ILE A 104 -6.31 -5.97 4.13
C ILE A 104 -6.01 -5.30 2.79
N CYS A 105 -6.23 -6.01 1.68
CA CYS A 105 -5.92 -5.51 0.35
C CYS A 105 -6.75 -4.27 -0.01
N SER A 106 -8.08 -4.33 0.16
CA SER A 106 -8.96 -3.24 -0.22
C SER A 106 -8.75 -1.98 0.62
N ILE A 107 -8.63 -2.12 1.94
CA ILE A 107 -8.44 -0.97 2.83
C ILE A 107 -7.05 -0.37 2.64
N THR A 108 -5.99 -1.19 2.54
CA THR A 108 -4.63 -0.65 2.33
C THR A 108 -4.52 0.08 0.99
N ALA A 109 -5.07 -0.48 -0.09
CA ALA A 109 -5.11 0.18 -1.40
C ALA A 109 -5.88 1.51 -1.36
N SER A 110 -7.03 1.54 -0.66
CA SER A 110 -7.83 2.77 -0.48
C SER A 110 -7.07 3.81 0.33
N MET A 111 -6.42 3.40 1.43
CA MET A 111 -5.59 4.30 2.26
C MET A 111 -4.42 4.87 1.45
N ALA A 112 -3.71 4.04 0.69
CA ALA A 112 -2.61 4.48 -0.16
C ALA A 112 -3.08 5.48 -1.21
N THR A 113 -4.17 5.18 -1.92
CA THR A 113 -4.78 6.05 -2.94
C THR A 113 -5.17 7.41 -2.35
N MET A 114 -5.85 7.41 -1.20
CA MET A 114 -6.26 8.63 -0.51
C MET A 114 -5.06 9.47 -0.07
N ALA A 115 -4.11 8.85 0.62
CA ALA A 115 -2.94 9.52 1.18
C ALA A 115 -2.03 10.07 0.09
N PHE A 116 -1.73 9.27 -0.94
CA PHE A 116 -0.91 9.69 -2.08
C PHE A 116 -1.51 10.91 -2.79
N ASN A 117 -2.78 10.87 -3.17
CA ASN A 117 -3.40 11.99 -3.89
C ASN A 117 -3.47 13.27 -3.06
N ARG A 118 -3.63 13.14 -1.73
CA ARG A 118 -3.57 14.28 -0.81
C ARG A 118 -2.16 14.88 -0.77
N TYR A 119 -1.15 14.06 -0.44
CA TYR A 119 0.24 14.53 -0.34
C TYR A 119 0.79 15.01 -1.68
N PHE A 120 0.45 14.34 -2.79
CA PHE A 120 0.87 14.79 -4.11
C PHE A 120 0.37 16.19 -4.41
N ARG A 121 -0.89 16.47 -4.10
CA ARG A 121 -1.46 17.82 -4.25
C ARG A 121 -0.76 18.83 -3.36
N GLU A 122 -0.56 18.52 -2.10
CA GLU A 122 0.12 19.39 -1.13
C GLU A 122 1.55 19.70 -1.62
N ASN A 123 2.32 18.69 -2.00
CA ASN A 123 3.70 18.84 -2.46
C ASN A 123 3.82 19.62 -3.78
N VAL A 124 2.89 19.44 -4.70
CA VAL A 124 2.86 20.24 -5.94
C VAL A 124 2.59 21.72 -5.63
N PHE A 125 1.68 22.04 -4.71
CA PHE A 125 1.40 23.42 -4.33
C PHE A 125 2.52 24.06 -3.51
N GLU A 126 3.23 23.31 -2.70
CA GLU A 126 4.40 23.80 -1.93
C GLU A 126 5.61 24.08 -2.85
N SER A 127 5.72 23.36 -3.94
CA SER A 127 6.83 23.52 -4.88
C SER A 127 6.62 24.75 -5.76
N ALA A 128 7.31 25.83 -5.43
CA ALA A 128 7.13 27.15 -6.09
C ALA A 128 7.45 27.19 -7.59
N VAL A 129 8.32 26.31 -8.08
CA VAL A 129 8.66 26.18 -9.52
C VAL A 129 9.24 24.80 -9.79
N THR A 130 8.57 24.00 -10.61
CA THR A 130 9.16 22.78 -11.19
C THR A 130 9.15 22.87 -12.72
N ALA A 131 10.16 22.31 -13.37
CA ALA A 131 10.18 22.20 -14.83
C ALA A 131 8.99 21.37 -15.36
N ALA A 132 8.36 20.55 -14.52
CA ALA A 132 7.26 19.64 -14.84
C ALA A 132 5.88 20.15 -14.36
N VAL A 133 5.68 21.45 -14.16
CA VAL A 133 4.43 22.05 -13.62
C VAL A 133 3.18 21.56 -14.34
N GLU A 134 3.21 21.55 -15.66
CA GLU A 134 2.05 21.11 -16.46
C GLU A 134 1.79 19.60 -16.31
N ALA A 135 2.85 18.79 -16.28
CA ALA A 135 2.75 17.36 -16.09
C ALA A 135 2.17 17.02 -14.69
N HIS A 136 2.66 17.69 -13.65
CA HIS A 136 2.12 17.54 -12.28
C HIS A 136 0.65 17.97 -12.19
N ALA A 137 0.27 19.10 -12.82
CA ALA A 137 -1.12 19.55 -12.85
C ALA A 137 -2.06 18.55 -13.56
N ASN A 138 -1.60 17.95 -14.66
CA ASN A 138 -2.33 16.92 -15.38
C ASN A 138 -2.45 15.62 -14.57
N ALA A 139 -1.39 15.22 -13.88
CA ALA A 139 -1.39 14.06 -12.97
C ALA A 139 -2.36 14.26 -11.80
N MET A 140 -2.40 15.46 -11.17
CA MET A 140 -3.36 15.80 -10.12
C MET A 140 -4.81 15.66 -10.59
N LYS A 141 -5.13 16.12 -11.80
CA LYS A 141 -6.49 16.01 -12.36
C LYS A 141 -6.89 14.54 -12.57
N LYS A 142 -5.94 13.72 -13.01
CA LYS A 142 -6.16 12.30 -13.27
C LYS A 142 -6.29 11.49 -11.99
N GLY A 143 -5.50 11.80 -10.97
CA GLY A 143 -5.36 11.04 -9.74
C GLY A 143 -4.61 9.72 -9.94
N ALA A 144 -3.93 9.28 -8.91
CA ALA A 144 -3.29 7.97 -8.84
C ALA A 144 -4.23 6.94 -8.21
N MET A 145 -4.07 5.68 -8.59
CA MET A 145 -4.73 4.54 -7.98
C MET A 145 -3.69 3.49 -7.62
N PHE A 146 -3.95 2.77 -6.53
CA PHE A 146 -3.08 1.70 -6.06
C PHE A 146 -3.86 0.40 -5.92
N ASP A 147 -3.21 -0.72 -6.20
CA ASP A 147 -3.64 -2.03 -5.75
C ASP A 147 -2.82 -2.51 -4.55
N ALA A 148 -3.29 -3.55 -3.88
CA ALA A 148 -2.56 -4.16 -2.79
C ALA A 148 -2.70 -5.67 -2.83
N ARG A 149 -1.66 -6.36 -2.36
CA ARG A 149 -1.64 -7.80 -2.13
C ARG A 149 -0.99 -8.09 -0.79
N CYS A 150 -1.43 -9.14 -0.12
CA CYS A 150 -0.86 -9.53 1.17
C CYS A 150 -0.61 -11.03 1.24
N PHE A 151 0.44 -11.42 1.96
CA PHE A 151 0.84 -12.80 2.11
C PHE A 151 1.67 -13.01 3.39
N ASN A 152 1.64 -14.22 3.92
CA ASN A 152 2.58 -14.60 4.98
C ASN A 152 3.99 -14.76 4.41
N ILE A 153 4.98 -14.43 5.22
CA ILE A 153 6.38 -14.61 4.89
C ILE A 153 7.14 -15.11 6.13
N PRO A 154 8.01 -16.13 6.03
CA PRO A 154 8.88 -16.50 7.12
C PRO A 154 9.73 -15.31 7.58
N LYS A 155 9.98 -15.21 8.89
CA LYS A 155 10.75 -14.11 9.46
C LYS A 155 12.13 -13.97 8.81
N GLU A 156 12.75 -15.08 8.50
CA GLU A 156 14.07 -15.19 7.88
C GLU A 156 14.09 -14.66 6.44
N GLU A 157 12.94 -14.68 5.75
CA GLU A 157 12.80 -14.22 4.36
C GLU A 157 12.43 -12.73 4.23
N VAL A 158 12.11 -12.05 5.33
CA VAL A 158 11.73 -10.62 5.29
C VAL A 158 12.84 -9.75 4.66
N ALA A 159 14.10 -9.98 5.05
CA ALA A 159 15.22 -9.25 4.46
C ALA A 159 15.39 -9.55 2.97
N ASN A 160 15.22 -10.82 2.57
CA ASN A 160 15.29 -11.24 1.18
C ASN A 160 14.17 -10.64 0.33
N LEU A 161 12.96 -10.47 0.90
CA LEU A 161 11.86 -9.77 0.22
C LEU A 161 12.25 -8.33 -0.12
N ILE A 162 12.78 -7.57 0.84
CA ILE A 162 13.19 -6.18 0.61
C ILE A 162 14.35 -6.12 -0.39
N TYR A 163 15.35 -6.99 -0.24
CA TYR A 163 16.48 -7.07 -1.16
C TYR A 163 16.04 -7.40 -2.59
N TRP A 164 15.12 -8.35 -2.75
CA TRP A 164 14.54 -8.67 -4.05
C TRP A 164 13.86 -7.44 -4.69
N ARG A 165 13.09 -6.66 -3.94
CA ARG A 165 12.46 -5.44 -4.46
C ARG A 165 13.47 -4.40 -4.87
N GLN A 166 14.57 -4.28 -4.12
CA GLN A 166 15.69 -3.40 -4.46
C GLN A 166 16.37 -3.81 -5.78
N LEU A 167 16.64 -5.09 -5.95
CA LEU A 167 17.23 -5.62 -7.20
C LEU A 167 16.32 -5.40 -8.41
N ASP A 168 15.03 -5.61 -8.24
CA ASP A 168 14.04 -5.46 -9.31
C ASP A 168 13.98 -4.00 -9.80
N ALA A 169 13.92 -3.05 -8.88
CA ALA A 169 13.93 -1.63 -9.21
C ALA A 169 15.26 -1.18 -9.86
N THR A 170 16.39 -1.71 -9.41
CA THR A 170 17.69 -1.44 -10.04
C THR A 170 17.71 -1.94 -11.49
N ARG A 171 17.17 -3.13 -11.76
CA ARG A 171 17.05 -3.66 -13.13
C ARG A 171 16.16 -2.78 -14.01
N ASN A 172 15.01 -2.36 -13.48
CA ASN A 172 14.08 -1.50 -14.20
C ASN A 172 14.70 -0.13 -14.54
N SER A 173 15.49 0.45 -13.64
CA SER A 173 16.17 1.73 -13.87
C SER A 173 17.31 1.65 -14.90
N ILE A 174 17.91 0.48 -15.11
CA ILE A 174 18.96 0.27 -16.12
C ILE A 174 18.35 0.05 -17.52
N GLN A 175 17.10 -0.42 -17.60
CA GLN A 175 16.41 -0.70 -18.85
C GLN A 175 15.66 0.49 -19.45
N MET A 176 15.55 1.60 -18.72
CA MET A 176 14.99 2.88 -19.17
C MET A 176 16.07 3.80 -19.71
#